data_d82d2da3dece93d3b717306040e3eec4
#
_entry.id   d82d2da3dece93d3b717306040e3eec4
#
_cell.length_a   1.000
_cell.length_b   1.000
_cell.length_c   1.000
_cell.angle_alpha   90.00
_cell.angle_beta   90.00
_cell.angle_gamma   90.00
#
_symmetry.space_group_name_H-M   'P 1'
#
loop_
_entity.id
_entity.type
_entity.pdbx_description
1 polymer ?
#
loop_
_entity_poly.entity_id
_entity_poly.type
_entity_poly.pdbx_seq_one_letter_code
_entity_poly.pdbx_strand_id
1 'polypeptide(L)'
;MKRFLFVAASLLLALTAEAEVRGYGELTLDFKRAKKTGQSIVIPAENGQKQKLYVAVVCEGRVFNSTDDEMTWGEWREPNNIFESRIVADVCNFI
;
A
#
# COMPACT_ATOMS: atom_id res chain seq x y z
N MET A 1 -36.26 13.87 -0.49
CA MET A 1 -35.29 14.26 -1.51
C MET A 1 -33.92 14.55 -0.93
N LYS A 2 -33.83 15.37 0.10
CA LYS A 2 -32.55 15.66 0.74
C LYS A 2 -31.88 14.42 1.30
N ARG A 3 -32.68 13.45 1.75
CA ARG A 3 -32.15 12.19 2.30
C ARG A 3 -31.40 11.36 1.28
N PHE A 4 -31.83 11.40 0.01
CA PHE A 4 -31.13 10.67 -1.04
C PHE A 4 -29.73 11.20 -1.27
N LEU A 5 -29.56 12.51 -1.19
CA LEU A 5 -28.24 13.12 -1.36
C LEU A 5 -27.28 12.71 -0.26
N PHE A 6 -27.76 12.62 0.98
CA PHE A 6 -26.92 12.18 2.10
C PHE A 6 -26.50 10.73 1.94
N VAL A 7 -27.41 9.86 1.52
CA VAL A 7 -27.09 8.44 1.30
C VAL A 7 -26.06 8.29 0.21
N ALA A 8 -26.20 9.01 -0.90
CA ALA A 8 -25.24 8.97 -2.00
C ALA A 8 -23.85 9.42 -1.56
N ALA A 9 -23.77 10.49 -0.76
CA ALA A 9 -22.51 10.99 -0.25
C ALA A 9 -21.83 9.95 0.65
N SER A 10 -22.60 9.27 1.51
CA SER A 10 -22.06 8.23 2.38
C SER A 10 -21.47 7.06 1.59
N LEU A 11 -22.14 6.65 0.53
CA LEU A 11 -21.66 5.57 -0.33
C LEU A 11 -20.35 5.95 -1.03
N LEU A 12 -20.24 7.18 -1.51
CA LEU A 12 -19.01 7.65 -2.13
C LEU A 12 -17.83 7.66 -1.17
N LEU A 13 -18.06 8.07 0.07
CA LEU A 13 -17.02 8.06 1.10
C LEU A 13 -16.56 6.64 1.41
N ALA A 14 -17.49 5.69 1.50
CA ALA A 14 -17.15 4.30 1.75
C ALA A 14 -16.28 3.72 0.63
N LEU A 15 -16.62 3.99 -0.63
CA LEU A 15 -15.83 3.53 -1.76
C LEU A 15 -14.42 4.12 -1.76
N THR A 16 -14.29 5.39 -1.40
CA THR A 16 -12.98 6.05 -1.31
C THR A 16 -12.12 5.40 -0.23
N ALA A 17 -12.71 5.09 0.93
CA ALA A 17 -11.99 4.43 2.00
C ALA A 17 -11.50 3.04 1.60
N GLU A 18 -12.31 2.27 0.88
CA GLU A 18 -11.92 0.95 0.41
C GLU A 18 -10.78 1.01 -0.60
N ALA A 19 -10.74 2.05 -1.45
CA ALA A 19 -9.70 2.20 -2.46
C ALA A 19 -8.33 2.45 -1.86
N GLU A 20 -8.23 2.86 -0.59
CA GLU A 20 -6.95 3.14 0.07
C GLU A 20 -6.26 1.89 0.59
N VAL A 21 -6.98 0.78 0.71
CA VAL A 21 -6.43 -0.51 1.14
C VAL A 21 -6.48 -1.45 -0.05
N ARG A 22 -5.32 -1.96 -0.46
CA ARG A 22 -5.21 -2.79 -1.66
C ARG A 22 -4.51 -4.10 -1.40
N GLY A 23 -4.96 -5.15 -2.09
CA GLY A 23 -4.38 -6.47 -1.98
C GLY A 23 -3.44 -6.79 -3.13
N TYR A 24 -2.32 -7.47 -2.80
CA TYR A 24 -1.31 -7.89 -3.77
C TYR A 24 -0.88 -9.31 -3.41
N GLY A 25 -1.62 -10.30 -3.92
CA GLY A 25 -1.41 -11.67 -3.51
C GLY A 25 -1.70 -11.83 -2.02
N GLU A 26 -0.71 -12.25 -1.25
CA GLU A 26 -0.86 -12.41 0.19
C GLU A 26 -0.72 -11.11 0.97
N LEU A 27 -0.23 -10.06 0.34
CA LEU A 27 0.00 -8.78 1.00
C LEU A 27 -1.20 -7.87 0.84
N THR A 28 -1.55 -7.19 1.92
CA THR A 28 -2.54 -6.12 1.92
C THR A 28 -1.83 -4.85 2.40
N LEU A 29 -1.85 -3.81 1.58
CA LEU A 29 -1.16 -2.55 1.86
C LEU A 29 -2.18 -1.46 2.20
N ASP A 30 -1.87 -0.70 3.25
CA ASP A 30 -2.68 0.43 3.67
C ASP A 30 -2.08 1.73 3.14
N PHE A 31 -2.52 2.15 1.97
CA PHE A 31 -2.01 3.35 1.31
C PHE A 31 -2.37 4.63 2.07
N LYS A 32 -3.42 4.58 2.89
CA LYS A 32 -3.81 5.73 3.69
C LYS A 32 -2.74 6.12 4.69
N ARG A 33 -1.98 5.14 5.17
CA ARG A 33 -0.93 5.35 6.16
C ARG A 33 0.47 5.39 5.54
N ALA A 34 0.56 5.47 4.24
CA ALA A 34 1.84 5.60 3.58
C ALA A 34 2.53 6.89 3.99
N LYS A 35 3.83 6.82 4.23
CA LYS A 35 4.63 7.97 4.63
C LYS A 35 5.87 8.09 3.77
N LYS A 36 6.17 9.30 3.36
CA LYS A 36 7.39 9.56 2.62
C LYS A 36 8.51 9.86 3.60
N THR A 37 9.59 9.10 3.52
CA THR A 37 10.76 9.23 4.37
C THR A 37 11.98 9.37 3.48
N GLY A 38 12.47 10.58 3.30
CA GLY A 38 13.52 10.85 2.33
C GLY A 38 13.03 10.54 0.92
N GLN A 39 13.69 9.63 0.22
CA GLN A 39 13.28 9.20 -1.11
C GLN A 39 12.40 7.95 -1.08
N SER A 40 12.16 7.40 0.09
CA SER A 40 11.37 6.18 0.25
C SER A 40 9.92 6.50 0.59
N ILE A 41 9.03 5.66 0.14
CA ILE A 41 7.64 5.68 0.56
C ILE A 41 7.42 4.39 1.35
N VAL A 42 7.06 4.51 2.63
CA VAL A 42 6.89 3.38 3.53
C VAL A 42 5.41 3.17 3.79
N ILE A 43 4.95 1.93 3.62
CA ILE A 43 3.52 1.62 3.69
C ILE A 43 3.32 0.46 4.65
N PRO A 44 2.43 0.61 5.66
CA PRO A 44 2.06 -0.51 6.51
C PRO A 44 1.36 -1.60 5.69
N ALA A 45 1.66 -2.86 6.02
CA ALA A 45 1.10 -3.99 5.30
C ALA A 45 0.80 -5.15 6.25
N GLU A 46 0.03 -6.11 5.76
CA GLU A 46 -0.19 -7.38 6.44
C GLU A 46 0.00 -8.50 5.42
N ASN A 47 0.54 -9.63 5.89
CA ASN A 47 0.64 -10.81 5.04
C ASN A 47 -0.60 -11.70 5.18
N GLY A 48 -0.60 -12.86 4.51
CA GLY A 48 -1.73 -13.77 4.54
C GLY A 48 -2.02 -14.38 5.91
N GLN A 49 -1.07 -14.32 6.83
CA GLN A 49 -1.23 -14.79 8.20
C GLN A 49 -1.56 -13.64 9.16
N LYS A 50 -1.89 -12.48 8.63
CA LYS A 50 -2.22 -11.26 9.38
C LYS A 50 -1.07 -10.74 10.24
N GLN A 51 0.14 -11.11 9.91
CA GLN A 51 1.32 -10.52 10.53
C GLN A 51 1.57 -9.16 9.91
N LYS A 52 1.92 -8.19 10.75
CA LYS A 52 2.18 -6.83 10.31
C LYS A 52 3.61 -6.70 9.84
N LEU A 53 3.79 -5.96 8.76
CA LEU A 53 5.10 -5.65 8.21
C LEU A 53 5.05 -4.30 7.53
N TYR A 54 6.20 -3.87 7.04
CA TYR A 54 6.27 -2.65 6.23
C TYR A 54 6.85 -2.97 4.88
N VAL A 55 6.34 -2.24 3.89
CA VAL A 55 6.84 -2.27 2.53
C VAL A 55 7.38 -0.88 2.23
N ALA A 56 8.48 -0.80 1.50
CA ALA A 56 9.06 0.47 1.10
C ALA A 56 9.39 0.44 -0.38
N VAL A 57 9.21 1.60 -1.02
CA VAL A 57 9.46 1.77 -2.45
C VAL A 57 10.24 3.07 -2.65
N VAL A 58 11.27 3.03 -3.48
CA VAL A 58 11.93 4.22 -4.01
C VAL A 58 11.57 4.33 -5.48
N CYS A 59 10.74 5.30 -5.81
CA CYS A 59 10.20 5.42 -7.16
C CYS A 59 11.26 5.79 -8.20
N GLU A 60 12.25 6.58 -7.82
CA GLU A 60 13.30 7.00 -8.73
C GLU A 60 14.06 5.81 -9.31
N GLY A 61 14.42 4.83 -8.46
CA GLY A 61 15.10 3.63 -8.91
C GLY A 61 14.17 2.45 -9.13
N ARG A 62 12.90 2.60 -8.82
CA ARG A 62 11.89 1.54 -8.89
C ARG A 62 12.33 0.29 -8.14
N VAL A 63 12.83 0.49 -6.93
CA VAL A 63 13.30 -0.60 -6.06
C VAL A 63 12.34 -0.79 -4.90
N PHE A 64 12.33 -2.00 -4.38
CA PHE A 64 11.40 -2.50 -3.40
C PHE A 64 12.16 -3.06 -2.20
N ASN A 65 11.60 -2.89 -1.01
CA ASN A 65 12.10 -3.53 0.20
C ASN A 65 10.92 -3.85 1.10
N SER A 66 11.12 -4.79 2.01
CA SER A 66 10.11 -5.14 2.99
C SER A 66 10.76 -5.61 4.28
N THR A 67 10.00 -5.55 5.37
CA THR A 67 10.45 -6.14 6.64
C THR A 67 10.03 -7.60 6.72
N ASP A 68 10.76 -8.35 7.55
CA ASP A 68 10.37 -9.72 7.89
C ASP A 68 9.38 -9.72 9.07
N ASP A 69 9.12 -10.90 9.62
CA ASP A 69 8.20 -11.05 10.75
C ASP A 69 8.71 -10.44 12.05
N GLU A 70 9.99 -10.14 12.12
CA GLU A 70 10.60 -9.44 13.26
C GLU A 70 10.75 -7.94 13.02
N MET A 71 10.15 -7.43 11.96
CA MET A 71 10.21 -6.02 11.57
C MET A 71 11.63 -5.57 11.20
N THR A 72 12.44 -6.48 10.70
CA THR A 72 13.78 -6.19 10.21
C THR A 72 13.76 -5.97 8.71
N TRP A 73 14.30 -4.86 8.24
CA TRP A 73 14.35 -4.55 6.83
C TRP A 73 15.30 -5.49 6.09
N GLY A 74 14.86 -5.94 4.91
CA GLY A 74 15.72 -6.66 4.00
C GLY A 74 16.60 -5.72 3.19
N GLU A 75 17.00 -6.16 2.00
CA GLU A 75 17.82 -5.34 1.11
C GLU A 75 16.98 -4.74 0.00
N TRP A 76 17.34 -3.55 -0.45
CA TRP A 76 16.73 -2.95 -1.62
C TRP A 76 17.02 -3.79 -2.86
N ARG A 77 16.00 -4.03 -3.65
CA ARG A 77 16.12 -4.86 -4.84
C ARG A 77 15.06 -4.50 -5.87
N GLU A 78 15.24 -4.97 -7.07
CA GLU A 78 14.20 -4.86 -8.09
C GLU A 78 13.04 -5.79 -7.73
N PRO A 79 11.80 -5.45 -8.15
CA PRO A 79 10.66 -6.35 -7.90
C PRO A 79 10.90 -7.74 -8.47
N ASN A 80 10.63 -8.78 -7.68
CA ASN A 80 10.87 -10.17 -8.05
C ASN A 80 9.69 -10.85 -8.73
N ASN A 81 8.50 -10.33 -8.56
CA ASN A 81 7.31 -10.97 -9.07
C ASN A 81 6.28 -9.91 -9.48
N ILE A 82 5.17 -10.39 -10.04
CA ILE A 82 4.14 -9.48 -10.55
C ILE A 82 3.51 -8.64 -9.43
N PHE A 83 3.39 -9.20 -8.23
CA PHE A 83 2.78 -8.47 -7.12
C PHE A 83 3.67 -7.31 -6.68
N GLU A 84 4.96 -7.56 -6.54
CA GLU A 84 5.92 -6.51 -6.18
C GLU A 84 6.00 -5.45 -7.26
N SER A 85 5.96 -5.84 -8.52
CA SER A 85 5.95 -4.89 -9.64
C SER A 85 4.72 -4.00 -9.60
N ARG A 86 3.56 -4.57 -9.27
CA ARG A 86 2.33 -3.80 -9.13
C ARG A 86 2.37 -2.86 -7.93
N ILE A 87 2.96 -3.30 -6.84
CA ILE A 87 3.14 -2.45 -5.66
C ILE A 87 3.95 -1.21 -6.03
N VAL A 88 5.09 -1.41 -6.68
CA VAL A 88 5.93 -0.29 -7.10
C VAL A 88 5.17 0.65 -8.03
N ALA A 89 4.48 0.11 -9.02
CA ALA A 89 3.72 0.92 -9.97
C ALA A 89 2.61 1.71 -9.26
N ASP A 90 1.85 1.05 -8.41
CA ASP A 90 0.71 1.69 -7.74
C ASP A 90 1.16 2.72 -6.72
N VAL A 91 2.19 2.41 -5.93
CA VAL A 91 2.74 3.37 -4.97
C VAL A 91 3.25 4.61 -5.67
N CYS A 92 3.99 4.44 -6.76
CA CYS A 92 4.57 5.56 -7.47
C CYS A 92 3.53 6.40 -8.22
N ASN A 93 2.42 5.78 -8.63
CA ASN A 93 1.33 6.49 -9.30
C ASN A 93 0.34 7.11 -8.32
N PHE A 94 0.12 6.46 -7.19
CA PHE A 94 -0.88 6.90 -6.21
C PHE A 94 -0.36 8.02 -5.32
N ILE A 95 0.88 7.94 -4.94
CA ILE A 95 1.52 8.86 -4.03
C ILE A 95 2.50 9.78 -4.77
#